data_fbf08de349c884ee921df760edab279d
#
_entry.id   fbf08de349c884ee921df760edab279d
#
_cell.length_a   1.000
_cell.length_b   1.000
_cell.length_c   1.000
_cell.angle_alpha   90.00
_cell.angle_beta   90.00
_cell.angle_gamma   90.00
#
_symmetry.space_group_name_H-M   'P 1'
#
loop_
_entity.id
_entity.type
_entity.pdbx_description
1 polymer ?
#
loop_
_entity_poly.entity_id
_entity_poly.type
_entity_poly.pdbx_seq_one_letter_code
_entity_poly.pdbx_strand_id
1 'polypeptide(L)'
;RNHGMKPKYFHHDIGLNARLDALQAAVLLVKIEHLDAWTAKRQANAQYYDQAFADAGASDSSVSLDEGGLPLRTPQPAPQGARHIYNQYVIRVPGEHREMIRGRLKEANIGNEIYYPRCLHQQDCYRGLGYAEGDFPHSERASRETLAIPIYPELSEGQKQYVVDTVLAAVRSI
;
A
#
# COMPACT_ATOMS: atom_id res chain seq x y z
N ARG A 1 20.35 -16.21 -11.88
CA ARG A 1 19.39 -17.34 -11.90
C ARG A 1 20.07 -18.70 -11.77
N ASN A 2 21.20 -18.91 -12.43
CA ASN A 2 21.98 -20.16 -12.44
C ASN A 2 23.40 -19.93 -11.93
N HIS A 3 23.59 -19.31 -10.77
CA HIS A 3 24.90 -19.03 -10.17
C HIS A 3 25.86 -18.24 -11.10
N GLY A 4 25.34 -17.35 -11.95
CA GLY A 4 26.17 -16.59 -12.92
C GLY A 4 26.76 -17.43 -14.06
N MET A 5 26.20 -18.62 -14.31
CA MET A 5 26.75 -19.59 -15.28
C MET A 5 26.28 -19.31 -16.70
N LYS A 6 27.24 -19.15 -17.62
CA LYS A 6 27.04 -19.06 -19.10
C LYS A 6 28.40 -19.22 -19.84
N PRO A 7 28.62 -20.25 -20.71
CA PRO A 7 27.78 -21.42 -20.91
C PRO A 7 27.75 -22.36 -19.68
N LYS A 8 27.13 -23.52 -19.80
CA LYS A 8 27.04 -24.52 -18.72
C LYS A 8 28.42 -24.84 -18.13
N TYR A 9 28.56 -24.80 -16.80
CA TYR A 9 29.76 -25.00 -15.98
C TYR A 9 30.82 -23.87 -16.04
N PHE A 10 30.57 -22.78 -16.76
CA PHE A 10 31.45 -21.61 -16.71
C PHE A 10 30.72 -20.47 -16.00
N HIS A 11 31.30 -19.97 -14.91
CA HIS A 11 30.72 -18.94 -14.06
C HIS A 11 31.48 -17.61 -14.28
N HIS A 12 30.80 -16.63 -14.90
CA HIS A 12 31.38 -15.31 -15.16
C HIS A 12 31.02 -14.28 -14.10
N ASP A 13 29.92 -14.53 -13.36
CA ASP A 13 29.42 -13.65 -12.33
C ASP A 13 29.08 -14.45 -11.07
N ILE A 14 29.03 -13.76 -9.92
CA ILE A 14 28.46 -14.32 -8.70
C ILE A 14 26.94 -14.22 -8.78
N GLY A 15 26.28 -15.35 -8.80
CA GLY A 15 24.82 -15.43 -8.91
C GLY A 15 24.19 -16.41 -7.92
N LEU A 16 22.88 -16.26 -7.72
CA LEU A 16 22.08 -17.13 -6.87
C LEU A 16 21.48 -18.31 -7.68
N ASN A 17 21.05 -19.35 -6.99
CA ASN A 17 20.12 -20.34 -7.54
C ASN A 17 18.68 -19.79 -7.40
N ALA A 18 18.30 -18.91 -8.31
CA ALA A 18 16.97 -18.25 -8.30
C ALA A 18 16.12 -18.74 -9.50
N ARG A 19 15.66 -19.98 -9.41
CA ARG A 19 14.83 -20.63 -10.43
C ARG A 19 13.37 -20.57 -10.00
N LEU A 20 12.47 -20.50 -10.97
CA LEU A 20 11.04 -20.67 -10.74
C LEU A 20 10.76 -22.17 -10.60
N ASP A 21 10.18 -22.55 -9.46
CA ASP A 21 9.73 -23.91 -9.19
C ASP A 21 8.58 -24.28 -10.15
N ALA A 22 8.61 -25.50 -10.68
CA ALA A 22 7.62 -25.95 -11.65
C ALA A 22 6.20 -25.98 -11.08
N LEU A 23 6.04 -26.36 -9.81
CA LEU A 23 4.74 -26.35 -9.14
C LEU A 23 4.21 -24.92 -8.98
N GLN A 24 5.05 -23.99 -8.56
CA GLN A 24 4.69 -22.57 -8.49
C GLN A 24 4.37 -21.99 -9.88
N ALA A 25 5.13 -22.37 -10.91
CA ALA A 25 4.86 -21.96 -12.29
C ALA A 25 3.50 -22.46 -12.78
N ALA A 26 3.12 -23.70 -12.48
CA ALA A 26 1.82 -24.25 -12.82
C ALA A 26 0.66 -23.48 -12.17
N VAL A 27 0.79 -23.12 -10.88
CA VAL A 27 -0.20 -22.27 -10.18
C VAL A 27 -0.29 -20.88 -10.81
N LEU A 28 0.85 -20.28 -11.15
CA LEU A 28 0.87 -18.95 -11.77
C LEU A 28 0.26 -18.95 -13.17
N LEU A 29 0.43 -20.02 -13.96
CA LEU A 29 -0.21 -20.16 -15.27
C LEU A 29 -1.75 -20.12 -15.19
N VAL A 30 -2.33 -20.75 -14.19
CA VAL A 30 -3.78 -20.66 -13.96
C VAL A 30 -4.20 -19.25 -13.51
N LYS A 31 -3.44 -18.64 -12.61
CA LYS A 31 -3.77 -17.32 -12.04
C LYS A 31 -3.63 -16.17 -13.03
N ILE A 32 -2.68 -16.25 -13.96
CA ILE A 32 -2.40 -15.16 -14.90
C ILE A 32 -3.58 -14.88 -15.84
N GLU A 33 -4.39 -15.87 -16.14
CA GLU A 33 -5.61 -15.73 -16.95
C GLU A 33 -6.64 -14.80 -16.30
N HIS A 34 -6.60 -14.65 -14.98
CA HIS A 34 -7.51 -13.81 -14.21
C HIS A 34 -6.92 -12.43 -13.84
N LEU A 35 -5.63 -12.21 -14.06
CA LEU A 35 -4.90 -11.06 -13.52
C LEU A 35 -5.47 -9.71 -13.98
N ASP A 36 -5.84 -9.58 -15.24
CA ASP A 36 -6.41 -8.34 -15.76
C ASP A 36 -7.81 -8.06 -15.21
N ALA A 37 -8.64 -9.08 -15.08
CA ALA A 37 -9.96 -8.95 -14.46
C ALA A 37 -9.85 -8.55 -12.98
N TRP A 38 -8.94 -9.14 -12.23
CA TRP A 38 -8.67 -8.75 -10.84
C TRP A 38 -8.14 -7.32 -10.73
N THR A 39 -7.25 -6.92 -11.64
CA THR A 39 -6.73 -5.55 -11.68
C THR A 39 -7.84 -4.54 -11.94
N ALA A 40 -8.72 -4.81 -12.94
CA ALA A 40 -9.85 -3.94 -13.23
C ALA A 40 -10.80 -3.78 -12.03
N LYS A 41 -11.09 -4.87 -11.31
CA LYS A 41 -11.90 -4.82 -10.08
C LYS A 41 -11.23 -4.01 -8.97
N ARG A 42 -9.91 -4.16 -8.76
CA ARG A 42 -9.17 -3.32 -7.79
C ARG A 42 -9.21 -1.84 -8.17
N GLN A 43 -9.08 -1.52 -9.45
CA GLN A 43 -9.20 -0.15 -9.95
C GLN A 43 -10.60 0.43 -9.71
N ALA A 44 -11.66 -0.34 -9.96
CA ALA A 44 -13.02 0.07 -9.66
C ALA A 44 -13.26 0.28 -8.16
N ASN A 45 -12.73 -0.60 -7.31
CA ASN A 45 -12.80 -0.43 -5.86
C ASN A 45 -12.04 0.81 -5.38
N ALA A 46 -10.88 1.10 -5.96
CA ALA A 46 -10.12 2.32 -5.66
C ALA A 46 -10.88 3.58 -6.04
N GLN A 47 -11.47 3.61 -7.25
CA GLN A 47 -12.32 4.73 -7.69
C GLN A 47 -13.52 4.96 -6.75
N TYR A 48 -14.12 3.88 -6.25
CA TYR A 48 -15.19 3.99 -5.26
C TYR A 48 -14.69 4.66 -3.96
N TYR A 49 -13.53 4.26 -3.45
CA TYR A 49 -12.94 4.87 -2.27
C TYR A 49 -12.55 6.33 -2.50
N ASP A 50 -11.91 6.63 -3.63
CA ASP A 50 -11.52 8.00 -3.99
C ASP A 50 -12.74 8.93 -3.99
N GLN A 51 -13.83 8.50 -4.64
CA GLN A 51 -15.07 9.28 -4.71
C GLN A 51 -15.72 9.43 -3.34
N ALA A 52 -15.89 8.34 -2.59
CA ALA A 52 -16.56 8.38 -1.28
C ALA A 52 -15.80 9.24 -0.27
N PHE A 53 -14.48 9.20 -0.27
CA PHE A 53 -13.67 10.04 0.60
C PHE A 53 -13.65 11.50 0.14
N ALA A 54 -13.62 11.77 -1.17
CA ALA A 54 -13.72 13.12 -1.72
C ALA A 54 -15.07 13.76 -1.37
N ASP A 55 -16.19 13.04 -1.50
CA ASP A 55 -17.54 13.51 -1.13
C ASP A 55 -17.62 13.82 0.38
N ALA A 56 -16.82 13.17 1.18
CA ALA A 56 -16.71 13.44 2.62
C ALA A 56 -15.76 14.61 2.97
N GLY A 57 -15.08 15.22 1.97
CA GLY A 57 -14.19 16.36 2.13
C GLY A 57 -12.71 16.00 2.26
N ALA A 58 -12.31 14.77 1.94
CA ALA A 58 -10.89 14.39 1.85
C ALA A 58 -10.27 14.92 0.55
N SER A 59 -8.99 15.27 0.59
CA SER A 59 -8.15 15.56 -0.57
C SER A 59 -7.22 14.37 -0.88
N ASP A 60 -6.58 14.37 -2.04
CA ASP A 60 -5.51 13.42 -2.31
C ASP A 60 -4.20 13.81 -1.62
N SER A 61 -3.19 12.95 -1.73
CA SER A 61 -1.91 13.12 -1.04
C SER A 61 -0.99 14.19 -1.64
N SER A 62 -1.42 14.97 -2.64
CA SER A 62 -0.75 16.20 -3.07
C SER A 62 -0.92 17.33 -2.06
N VAL A 63 -2.01 17.28 -1.27
CA VAL A 63 -2.32 18.25 -0.22
C VAL A 63 -1.77 17.78 1.12
N SER A 64 -1.16 18.66 1.91
CA SER A 64 -0.70 18.29 3.26
C SER A 64 -1.87 17.96 4.19
N LEU A 65 -1.66 17.09 5.16
CA LEU A 65 -2.66 16.84 6.22
C LEU A 65 -2.93 18.08 7.07
N ASP A 66 -1.94 19.01 7.14
CA ASP A 66 -2.06 20.26 7.90
C ASP A 66 -2.88 21.33 7.17
N GLU A 67 -3.21 21.11 5.89
CA GLU A 67 -3.96 22.06 5.06
C GLU A 67 -5.46 21.80 5.17
N GLY A 68 -6.10 22.05 6.26
CA GLY A 68 -7.56 22.09 6.45
C GLY A 68 -8.41 20.97 5.82
N GLY A 69 -9.69 20.89 6.17
CA GLY A 69 -10.62 19.87 5.69
C GLY A 69 -10.59 18.59 6.53
N LEU A 70 -11.10 17.49 5.96
CA LEU A 70 -11.06 16.19 6.62
C LEU A 70 -9.60 15.73 6.77
N PRO A 71 -9.12 15.32 7.96
CA PRO A 71 -7.73 14.88 8.17
C PRO A 71 -7.49 13.46 7.63
N LEU A 72 -7.77 13.28 6.35
CA LEU A 72 -7.55 12.08 5.56
C LEU A 72 -7.08 12.47 4.16
N ARG A 73 -6.11 11.75 3.62
CA ARG A 73 -5.67 11.90 2.22
C ARG A 73 -5.71 10.55 1.52
N THR A 74 -6.27 10.55 0.31
CA THR A 74 -6.28 9.38 -0.59
C THR A 74 -4.99 9.31 -1.41
N PRO A 75 -4.66 8.17 -2.04
CA PRO A 75 -3.56 8.11 -3.01
C PRO A 75 -3.77 9.13 -4.14
N GLN A 76 -2.67 9.67 -4.67
CA GLN A 76 -2.74 10.45 -5.90
C GLN A 76 -3.16 9.56 -7.07
N PRO A 77 -3.93 10.11 -8.04
CA PRO A 77 -4.18 9.43 -9.30
C PRO A 77 -2.86 9.05 -10.00
N ALA A 78 -2.88 7.93 -10.70
CA ALA A 78 -1.72 7.54 -11.50
C ALA A 78 -1.38 8.62 -12.55
N PRO A 79 -0.11 8.91 -12.80
CA PRO A 79 0.30 9.81 -13.88
C PRO A 79 -0.28 9.37 -15.22
N GLN A 80 -0.51 10.32 -16.13
CA GLN A 80 -1.02 10.00 -17.46
C GLN A 80 -0.16 8.93 -18.16
N GLY A 81 -0.79 7.90 -18.69
CA GLY A 81 -0.14 6.76 -19.34
C GLY A 81 0.37 5.66 -18.40
N ALA A 82 0.31 5.86 -17.09
CA ALA A 82 0.65 4.82 -16.11
C ALA A 82 -0.61 4.03 -15.69
N ARG A 83 -0.45 2.70 -15.56
CA ARG A 83 -1.50 1.81 -15.05
C ARG A 83 -1.23 1.49 -13.59
N HIS A 84 -2.00 2.06 -12.68
CA HIS A 84 -1.96 1.67 -11.26
C HIS A 84 -2.81 0.42 -11.05
N ILE A 85 -2.23 -0.61 -10.43
CA ILE A 85 -2.92 -1.90 -10.21
C ILE A 85 -3.54 -2.01 -8.82
N TYR A 86 -3.32 -1.05 -7.95
CA TYR A 86 -3.81 -1.01 -6.55
C TYR A 86 -3.57 -2.33 -5.82
N ASN A 87 -2.30 -2.78 -5.80
CA ASN A 87 -1.93 -3.89 -4.93
C ASN A 87 -2.26 -3.60 -3.46
N GLN A 88 -2.15 -2.33 -3.09
CA GLN A 88 -2.57 -1.76 -1.82
C GLN A 88 -3.32 -0.45 -2.09
N TYR A 89 -4.28 -0.11 -1.23
CA TYR A 89 -4.89 1.22 -1.16
C TYR A 89 -4.47 1.85 0.17
N VAL A 90 -3.64 2.87 0.11
CA VAL A 90 -2.97 3.45 1.27
C VAL A 90 -3.45 4.88 1.48
N ILE A 91 -4.23 5.10 2.53
CA ILE A 91 -4.62 6.42 2.98
C ILE A 91 -3.53 7.03 3.90
N ARG A 92 -3.54 8.35 4.04
CA ARG A 92 -2.75 9.06 5.05
C ARG A 92 -3.68 9.71 6.05
N VAL A 93 -3.33 9.61 7.32
CA VAL A 93 -4.03 10.20 8.47
C VAL A 93 -3.00 10.81 9.41
N PRO A 94 -3.36 11.75 10.31
CA PRO A 94 -2.42 12.29 11.28
C PRO A 94 -1.74 11.19 12.09
N GLY A 95 -0.41 11.24 12.16
CA GLY A 95 0.40 10.15 12.72
C GLY A 95 0.08 9.86 14.19
N GLU A 96 -0.23 10.88 14.98
CA GLU A 96 -0.62 10.78 16.39
C GLU A 96 -1.96 10.08 16.59
N HIS A 97 -2.83 10.07 15.59
CA HIS A 97 -4.16 9.42 15.65
C HIS A 97 -4.22 8.08 14.90
N ARG A 98 -3.18 7.72 14.13
CA ARG A 98 -3.18 6.50 13.30
C ARG A 98 -3.49 5.23 14.10
N GLU A 99 -2.87 5.05 15.25
CA GLU A 99 -3.08 3.84 16.06
C GLU A 99 -4.50 3.75 16.63
N MET A 100 -5.12 4.88 16.98
CA MET A 100 -6.51 4.93 17.39
C MET A 100 -7.44 4.54 16.23
N ILE A 101 -7.20 5.08 15.03
CA ILE A 101 -7.96 4.73 13.81
C ILE A 101 -7.81 3.23 13.51
N ARG A 102 -6.58 2.69 13.57
CA ARG A 102 -6.31 1.25 13.42
C ARG A 102 -7.08 0.39 14.41
N GLY A 103 -7.11 0.81 15.66
CA GLY A 103 -7.86 0.13 16.72
C GLY A 103 -9.35 0.02 16.38
N ARG A 104 -9.97 1.12 15.95
CA ARG A 104 -11.38 1.13 15.54
C ARG A 104 -11.68 0.25 14.33
N LEU A 105 -10.80 0.27 13.33
CA LEU A 105 -10.92 -0.64 12.18
C LEU A 105 -10.83 -2.11 12.62
N LYS A 106 -9.91 -2.43 13.52
CA LYS A 106 -9.75 -3.78 14.06
C LYS A 106 -10.96 -4.23 14.88
N GLU A 107 -11.52 -3.36 15.71
CA GLU A 107 -12.75 -3.62 16.46
C GLU A 107 -13.95 -3.88 15.54
N ALA A 108 -13.98 -3.21 14.37
CA ALA A 108 -14.96 -3.42 13.32
C ALA A 108 -14.65 -4.64 12.42
N ASN A 109 -13.65 -5.47 12.76
CA ASN A 109 -13.16 -6.59 11.95
C ASN A 109 -12.71 -6.19 10.52
N ILE A 110 -12.21 -4.97 10.34
CA ILE A 110 -11.64 -4.49 9.09
C ILE A 110 -10.12 -4.69 9.14
N GLY A 111 -9.60 -5.54 8.23
CA GLY A 111 -8.15 -5.75 8.07
C GLY A 111 -7.47 -4.45 7.67
N ASN A 112 -6.35 -4.14 8.30
CA ASN A 112 -5.56 -2.96 7.99
C ASN A 112 -4.08 -3.22 8.26
N GLU A 113 -3.16 -2.51 7.58
CA GLU A 113 -1.72 -2.73 7.75
C GLU A 113 -0.93 -1.44 7.49
N ILE A 114 0.29 -1.38 8.00
CA ILE A 114 1.23 -0.27 7.78
C ILE A 114 2.41 -0.78 6.94
N TYR A 115 2.57 -0.22 5.76
CA TYR A 115 3.66 -0.56 4.83
C TYR A 115 4.56 0.67 4.59
N TYR A 116 5.63 0.94 5.38
CA TYR A 116 6.14 0.15 6.51
C TYR A 116 6.25 1.04 7.75
N PRO A 117 6.21 0.48 8.97
CA PRO A 117 6.18 1.27 10.21
C PRO A 117 7.52 1.94 10.55
N ARG A 118 8.61 1.52 9.90
CA ARG A 118 9.96 2.05 10.11
C ARG A 118 10.71 2.14 8.79
N CYS A 119 11.32 3.29 8.54
CA CYS A 119 12.09 3.54 7.32
C CYS A 119 13.35 2.65 7.25
N LEU A 120 13.80 2.36 6.03
CA LEU A 120 14.97 1.48 5.82
C LEU A 120 16.22 2.02 6.50
N HIS A 121 16.52 3.32 6.38
CA HIS A 121 17.69 3.95 7.00
C HIS A 121 17.67 3.88 8.53
N GLN A 122 16.49 3.74 9.12
CA GLN A 122 16.30 3.62 10.58
C GLN A 122 16.38 2.15 11.08
N GLN A 123 16.47 1.16 10.18
CA GLN A 123 16.60 -0.24 10.56
C GLN A 123 17.99 -0.53 11.13
N ASP A 124 18.05 -1.41 12.13
CA ASP A 124 19.30 -1.71 12.84
C ASP A 124 20.40 -2.26 11.92
N CYS A 125 20.03 -3.04 10.90
CA CYS A 125 20.95 -3.58 9.91
C CYS A 125 21.59 -2.52 9.00
N TYR A 126 21.01 -1.32 8.90
CA TYR A 126 21.55 -0.20 8.11
C TYR A 126 22.20 0.91 8.96
N ARG A 127 22.27 0.74 10.28
CA ARG A 127 22.88 1.73 11.19
C ARG A 127 24.31 2.11 10.79
N GLY A 128 25.07 1.17 10.22
CA GLY A 128 26.43 1.41 9.74
C GLY A 128 26.56 2.32 8.53
N LEU A 129 25.45 2.70 7.87
CA LEU A 129 25.46 3.65 6.75
C LEU A 129 25.53 5.12 7.20
N GLY A 130 25.36 5.41 8.50
CA GLY A 130 25.52 6.74 9.08
C GLY A 130 24.35 7.70 8.87
N TYR A 131 23.21 7.22 8.38
CA TYR A 131 21.99 8.03 8.28
C TYR A 131 21.33 8.24 9.65
N ALA A 132 20.75 9.43 9.83
CA ALA A 132 20.04 9.84 11.04
C ALA A 132 18.57 10.15 10.76
N GLU A 133 17.80 10.37 11.81
CA GLU A 133 16.44 10.92 11.71
C GLU A 133 16.49 12.32 11.11
N GLY A 134 15.60 12.59 10.15
CA GLY A 134 15.54 13.84 9.38
C GLY A 134 16.22 13.77 8.02
N ASP A 135 17.07 12.77 7.74
CA ASP A 135 17.75 12.66 6.45
C ASP A 135 16.78 12.31 5.30
N PHE A 136 15.67 11.63 5.63
CA PHE A 136 14.64 11.26 4.64
C PHE A 136 13.22 11.68 5.11
N PRO A 137 12.93 12.98 5.22
CA PRO A 137 11.73 13.51 5.88
C PRO A 137 10.42 13.03 5.24
N HIS A 138 10.39 12.83 3.91
CA HIS A 138 9.21 12.29 3.23
C HIS A 138 8.93 10.83 3.60
N SER A 139 9.96 9.99 3.64
CA SER A 139 9.83 8.58 4.05
C SER A 139 9.43 8.46 5.52
N GLU A 140 10.05 9.27 6.37
CA GLU A 140 9.79 9.28 7.81
C GLU A 140 8.36 9.74 8.10
N ARG A 141 7.88 10.78 7.41
CA ARG A 141 6.49 11.21 7.49
C ARG A 141 5.54 10.11 7.01
N ALA A 142 5.80 9.50 5.84
CA ALA A 142 4.99 8.42 5.32
C ALA A 142 4.91 7.24 6.31
N SER A 143 6.02 6.85 6.95
CA SER A 143 6.02 5.76 7.93
C SER A 143 5.12 6.03 9.16
N ARG A 144 4.90 7.30 9.49
CA ARG A 144 4.02 7.72 10.60
C ARG A 144 2.56 7.85 10.20
N GLU A 145 2.27 8.29 8.96
CA GLU A 145 0.94 8.71 8.53
C GLU A 145 0.17 7.66 7.71
N THR A 146 0.86 6.71 7.08
CA THR A 146 0.24 5.79 6.14
C THR A 146 -0.49 4.63 6.83
N LEU A 147 -1.64 4.26 6.25
CA LEU A 147 -2.47 3.14 6.67
C LEU A 147 -3.13 2.49 5.44
N ALA A 148 -2.88 1.21 5.22
CA ALA A 148 -3.51 0.44 4.15
C ALA A 148 -4.86 -0.09 4.61
N ILE A 149 -5.89 0.06 3.76
CA ILE A 149 -7.23 -0.48 3.95
C ILE A 149 -7.52 -1.54 2.89
N PRO A 150 -8.56 -2.40 3.07
CA PRO A 150 -8.82 -3.51 2.15
C PRO A 150 -9.03 -3.08 0.70
N ILE A 151 -8.37 -3.76 -0.24
CA ILE A 151 -8.47 -3.50 -1.69
C ILE A 151 -8.28 -4.81 -2.47
N TYR A 152 -9.18 -5.76 -2.37
CA TYR A 152 -9.12 -7.01 -3.13
C TYR A 152 -10.28 -7.09 -4.14
N PRO A 153 -10.14 -7.90 -5.21
CA PRO A 153 -11.09 -7.92 -6.32
C PRO A 153 -12.52 -8.32 -5.95
N GLU A 154 -12.68 -9.10 -4.88
CA GLU A 154 -13.96 -9.67 -4.45
C GLU A 154 -14.72 -8.80 -3.43
N LEU A 155 -14.22 -7.59 -3.10
CA LEU A 155 -14.95 -6.67 -2.22
C LEU A 155 -16.35 -6.37 -2.77
N SER A 156 -17.37 -6.68 -1.98
CA SER A 156 -18.75 -6.31 -2.29
C SER A 156 -19.02 -4.82 -2.03
N GLU A 157 -20.08 -4.27 -2.62
CA GLU A 157 -20.50 -2.89 -2.39
C GLU A 157 -20.72 -2.61 -0.89
N GLY A 158 -21.41 -3.52 -0.19
CA GLY A 158 -21.65 -3.38 1.25
C GLY A 158 -20.36 -3.38 2.08
N GLN A 159 -19.36 -4.18 1.69
CA GLN A 159 -18.07 -4.19 2.37
C GLN A 159 -17.29 -2.88 2.13
N LYS A 160 -17.29 -2.36 0.90
CA LYS A 160 -16.65 -1.08 0.58
C LYS A 160 -17.29 0.06 1.37
N GLN A 161 -18.62 0.13 1.39
CA GLN A 161 -19.37 1.13 2.15
C GLN A 161 -19.03 1.04 3.65
N TYR A 162 -19.02 -0.18 4.19
CA TYR A 162 -18.68 -0.41 5.60
C TYR A 162 -17.26 0.05 5.97
N VAL A 163 -16.30 -0.18 5.08
CA VAL A 163 -14.92 0.33 5.25
C VAL A 163 -14.90 1.85 5.25
N VAL A 164 -15.57 2.49 4.28
CA VAL A 164 -15.66 3.96 4.18
C VAL A 164 -16.29 4.55 5.43
N ASP A 165 -17.45 4.05 5.84
CA ASP A 165 -18.18 4.57 7.01
C ASP A 165 -17.35 4.46 8.29
N THR A 166 -16.68 3.33 8.48
CA THR A 166 -15.84 3.11 9.67
C THR A 166 -14.61 4.03 9.68
N VAL A 167 -13.93 4.19 8.53
CA VAL A 167 -12.80 5.12 8.40
C VAL A 167 -13.24 6.55 8.67
N LEU A 168 -14.35 7.00 8.06
CA LEU A 168 -14.88 8.35 8.24
C LEU A 168 -15.32 8.61 9.67
N ALA A 169 -15.96 7.65 10.32
CA ALA A 169 -16.34 7.76 11.72
C ALA A 169 -15.11 7.90 12.64
N ALA A 170 -14.06 7.11 12.37
CA ALA A 170 -12.81 7.20 13.12
C ALA A 170 -12.09 8.54 12.91
N VAL A 171 -11.98 9.00 11.67
CA VAL A 171 -11.30 10.26 11.32
C VAL A 171 -12.04 11.49 11.81
N ARG A 172 -13.37 11.49 11.83
CA ARG A 172 -14.20 12.62 12.34
C ARG A 172 -14.20 12.73 13.85
N SER A 173 -13.66 11.76 14.56
CA SER A 173 -13.59 11.76 16.03
C SER A 173 -12.29 12.33 16.60
N ILE A 174 -11.42 12.85 15.75
CA ILE A 174 -10.13 13.47 16.10
C ILE A 174 -10.16 14.99 15.94
#